data_d58fd6865e20dc0d2d3847ed9cc676f7
#
_entry.id   d58fd6865e20dc0d2d3847ed9cc676f7
#
_cell.length_a   1.000
_cell.length_b   1.000
_cell.length_c   1.000
_cell.angle_alpha   90.00
_cell.angle_beta   90.00
_cell.angle_gamma   90.00
#
_symmetry.space_group_name_H-M   'P 1'
#
loop_
_entity.id
_entity.type
_entity.pdbx_description
1 polymer ?
#
loop_
_entity_poly.entity_id
_entity_poly.type
_entity_poly.pdbx_seq_one_letter_code
_entity_poly.pdbx_strand_id
1 'polypeptide(L)'
;MAPTNNPVRARKAASGDSLGKMITAGLVIAMLFTALAFGAVEAWSIAIFSAWMAVLFLLWMGKCLIERQLTLVVPATAWPLAALILLGILQSISRTDESGNRFAVSMDIEATRLTMEVMAVLLIALLLSANLFIDEARLSWFRNFIVLFGLALAIFGILQKLTWNGKYYWLIEPSSPPPAPFGSFVNHNHFAGYLEMIVPIPLALILVRAVTGELSLLYGFAAVMMSIAIFFSLSRGGMISLVAGVVFVIAFGIRKVSSGLDRMRQEAGWASVVLPRLGAVVLIAATIGVGVWWVGGEDVIDRARRSDLTGEAPSNTGKETFFQSRGWIWRDTVTLIRDNWVTGVGLGAFETAYSLYSQHDGSVVVSQAHNDYLQIVADGGIAGGTIAVWFLVILFRDFARAFRSRDKMGIGMALGCGGGMVAMLVHSLLDFNLQLPSNALLFLALTAVISNIGAAASGGQVGQVLSGRAARLSAVA
;
A
#
# COMPACT_ATOMS: atom_id res chain seq x y z
N MET A 1 27.43 -31.28 28.16
CA MET A 1 26.24 -30.79 28.88
C MET A 1 25.02 -31.02 28.01
N ALA A 2 24.15 -31.96 28.41
CA ALA A 2 22.91 -32.23 27.67
C ALA A 2 21.93 -31.05 27.83
N PRO A 3 21.17 -30.69 26.79
CA PRO A 3 20.18 -29.60 26.90
C PRO A 3 19.08 -30.02 27.89
N THR A 4 18.93 -29.28 28.98
CA THR A 4 17.85 -29.47 29.95
C THR A 4 16.51 -29.20 29.27
N ASN A 5 15.79 -30.27 28.93
CA ASN A 5 14.39 -30.22 28.47
C ASN A 5 13.52 -29.74 29.66
N ASN A 6 13.41 -28.44 29.84
CA ASN A 6 12.51 -27.85 30.84
C ASN A 6 11.09 -27.71 30.23
N PRO A 7 10.12 -28.54 30.63
CA PRO A 7 8.76 -28.57 30.06
C PRO A 7 8.02 -27.22 30.22
N VAL A 8 8.40 -26.42 31.20
CA VAL A 8 7.85 -25.07 31.39
C VAL A 8 8.36 -24.10 30.30
N ARG A 9 9.63 -24.22 29.88
CA ARG A 9 10.18 -23.45 28.76
C ARG A 9 9.57 -23.86 27.44
N ALA A 10 9.40 -25.16 27.20
CA ALA A 10 8.74 -25.68 26.00
C ALA A 10 7.28 -25.24 25.90
N ARG A 11 6.54 -25.25 27.02
CA ARG A 11 5.14 -24.80 27.06
C ARG A 11 5.02 -23.28 26.85
N LYS A 12 5.94 -22.47 27.36
CA LYS A 12 6.01 -21.02 27.14
C LYS A 12 6.35 -20.67 25.68
N ALA A 13 7.29 -21.39 25.08
CA ALA A 13 7.66 -21.22 23.67
C ALA A 13 6.49 -21.58 22.75
N ALA A 14 5.78 -22.69 23.04
CA ALA A 14 4.59 -23.10 22.29
C ALA A 14 3.43 -22.12 22.43
N SER A 15 3.23 -21.54 23.63
CA SER A 15 2.21 -20.50 23.88
C SER A 15 2.51 -19.21 23.12
N GLY A 16 3.79 -18.79 23.09
CA GLY A 16 4.22 -17.59 22.32
C GLY A 16 4.06 -17.78 20.83
N ASP A 17 4.32 -18.97 20.28
CA ASP A 17 4.08 -19.23 18.85
C ASP A 17 2.59 -19.22 18.49
N SER A 18 1.73 -19.79 19.33
CA SER A 18 0.26 -19.75 19.13
C SER A 18 -0.28 -18.31 19.13
N LEU A 19 0.19 -17.48 20.05
CA LEU A 19 -0.21 -16.07 20.12
C LEU A 19 0.33 -15.29 18.91
N GLY A 20 1.56 -15.58 18.47
CA GLY A 20 2.11 -15.01 17.24
C GLY A 20 1.31 -15.35 15.99
N LYS A 21 0.83 -16.60 15.86
CA LYS A 21 -0.06 -17.04 14.78
C LYS A 21 -1.42 -16.31 14.83
N MET A 22 -1.98 -16.16 16.03
CA MET A 22 -3.25 -15.45 16.23
C MET A 22 -3.13 -13.96 15.83
N ILE A 23 -2.06 -13.28 16.23
CA ILE A 23 -1.82 -11.88 15.85
C ILE A 23 -1.62 -11.75 14.34
N THR A 24 -0.89 -12.69 13.72
CA THR A 24 -0.70 -12.71 12.26
C THR A 24 -2.03 -12.90 11.52
N ALA A 25 -2.89 -13.82 11.98
CA ALA A 25 -4.22 -14.00 11.44
C ALA A 25 -5.08 -12.73 11.63
N GLY A 26 -4.99 -12.10 12.81
CA GLY A 26 -5.67 -10.84 13.08
C GLY A 26 -5.24 -9.70 12.15
N LEU A 27 -3.95 -9.59 11.83
CA LEU A 27 -3.45 -8.59 10.87
C LEU A 27 -4.00 -8.84 9.47
N VAL A 28 -4.09 -10.10 9.05
CA VAL A 28 -4.69 -10.47 7.77
C VAL A 28 -6.20 -10.19 7.76
N ILE A 29 -6.89 -10.45 8.86
CA ILE A 29 -8.32 -10.09 9.00
C ILE A 29 -8.49 -8.57 8.88
N ALA A 30 -7.57 -7.77 9.43
CA ALA A 30 -7.60 -6.32 9.25
C ALA A 30 -7.46 -5.91 7.76
N MET A 31 -6.57 -6.59 7.00
CA MET A 31 -6.43 -6.35 5.56
C MET A 31 -7.69 -6.75 4.78
N LEU A 32 -8.29 -7.89 5.10
CA LEU A 32 -9.58 -8.31 4.54
C LEU A 32 -10.68 -7.30 4.86
N PHE A 33 -10.82 -6.96 6.13
CA PHE A 33 -11.85 -6.05 6.59
C PHE A 33 -11.74 -4.69 5.90
N THR A 34 -10.56 -4.07 5.91
CA THR A 34 -10.39 -2.74 5.33
C THR A 34 -10.67 -2.72 3.83
N ALA A 35 -10.26 -3.75 3.07
CA ALA A 35 -10.55 -3.84 1.65
C ALA A 35 -12.06 -4.10 1.37
N LEU A 36 -12.73 -4.94 2.19
CA LEU A 36 -14.13 -5.27 2.02
C LEU A 36 -15.08 -4.21 2.62
N ALA A 37 -14.64 -3.46 3.62
CA ALA A 37 -15.41 -2.36 4.22
C ALA A 37 -15.15 -1.02 3.49
N PHE A 38 -15.40 -1.01 2.18
CA PHE A 38 -15.33 0.18 1.32
C PHE A 38 -13.96 0.88 1.30
N GLY A 39 -12.86 0.13 1.52
CA GLY A 39 -11.52 0.71 1.65
C GLY A 39 -11.23 1.27 3.03
N ALA A 40 -12.14 1.09 3.99
CA ALA A 40 -12.15 1.67 5.32
C ALA A 40 -12.15 3.22 5.31
N VAL A 41 -12.98 3.81 4.46
CA VAL A 41 -13.13 5.28 4.37
C VAL A 41 -14.26 5.83 5.26
N GLU A 42 -15.22 4.99 5.64
CA GLU A 42 -16.34 5.37 6.48
C GLU A 42 -15.95 5.41 7.97
N ALA A 43 -16.48 6.36 8.74
CA ALA A 43 -16.13 6.56 10.15
C ALA A 43 -16.26 5.28 10.99
N TRP A 44 -17.33 4.49 10.77
CA TRP A 44 -17.54 3.21 11.47
C TRP A 44 -16.45 2.18 11.13
N SER A 45 -16.00 2.15 9.89
CA SER A 45 -14.96 1.20 9.45
C SER A 45 -13.58 1.59 9.96
N ILE A 46 -13.28 2.90 10.00
CA ILE A 46 -12.06 3.43 10.63
C ILE A 46 -12.05 3.09 12.12
N ALA A 47 -13.17 3.30 12.84
CA ALA A 47 -13.27 2.99 14.26
C ALA A 47 -13.05 1.50 14.57
N ILE A 48 -13.68 0.61 13.80
CA ILE A 48 -13.49 -0.84 13.95
C ILE A 48 -12.05 -1.23 13.63
N PHE A 49 -11.47 -0.72 12.55
CA PHE A 49 -10.08 -0.96 12.18
C PHE A 49 -9.11 -0.50 13.27
N SER A 50 -9.30 0.70 13.80
CA SER A 50 -8.47 1.27 14.86
C SER A 50 -8.55 0.46 16.16
N ALA A 51 -9.76 0.11 16.59
CA ALA A 51 -9.97 -0.73 17.76
C ALA A 51 -9.34 -2.13 17.58
N TRP A 52 -9.50 -2.72 16.40
CA TRP A 52 -8.91 -4.02 16.09
C TRP A 52 -7.39 -3.99 16.15
N MET A 53 -6.76 -2.97 15.54
CA MET A 53 -5.30 -2.81 15.57
C MET A 53 -4.78 -2.54 16.97
N ALA A 54 -5.50 -1.80 17.81
CA ALA A 54 -5.16 -1.60 19.23
C ALA A 54 -5.18 -2.95 19.99
N VAL A 55 -6.20 -3.79 19.76
CA VAL A 55 -6.27 -5.13 20.34
C VAL A 55 -5.08 -5.98 19.91
N LEU A 56 -4.73 -5.99 18.62
CA LEU A 56 -3.58 -6.74 18.12
C LEU A 56 -2.26 -6.26 18.73
N PHE A 57 -2.11 -4.96 18.92
CA PHE A 57 -0.94 -4.38 19.57
C PHE A 57 -0.84 -4.80 21.06
N LEU A 58 -1.95 -4.77 21.77
CA LEU A 58 -2.00 -5.23 23.18
C LEU A 58 -1.69 -6.74 23.28
N LEU A 59 -2.20 -7.56 22.37
CA LEU A 59 -1.87 -9.00 22.31
C LEU A 59 -0.39 -9.21 22.02
N TRP A 60 0.20 -8.41 21.13
CA TRP A 60 1.63 -8.46 20.83
C TRP A 60 2.48 -8.05 22.04
N MET A 61 2.09 -7.00 22.76
CA MET A 61 2.73 -6.60 24.03
C MET A 61 2.63 -7.73 25.07
N GLY A 62 1.45 -8.34 25.21
CA GLY A 62 1.23 -9.49 26.08
C GLY A 62 2.14 -10.66 25.73
N LYS A 63 2.33 -10.95 24.43
CA LYS A 63 3.29 -11.95 23.95
C LYS A 63 4.71 -11.64 24.42
N CYS A 64 5.17 -10.40 24.24
CA CYS A 64 6.50 -9.98 24.69
C CYS A 64 6.70 -10.15 26.21
N LEU A 65 5.66 -9.87 27.00
CA LEU A 65 5.68 -10.08 28.46
C LEU A 65 5.77 -11.57 28.85
N ILE A 66 4.98 -12.44 28.15
CA ILE A 66 5.00 -13.89 28.37
C ILE A 66 6.37 -14.49 28.05
N GLU A 67 6.97 -14.06 26.95
CA GLU A 67 8.28 -14.51 26.49
C GLU A 67 9.43 -13.89 27.32
N ARG A 68 9.17 -12.87 28.13
CA ARG A 68 10.16 -12.09 28.87
C ARG A 68 11.28 -11.53 27.97
N GLN A 69 10.99 -11.31 26.73
CA GLN A 69 11.90 -10.76 25.73
C GLN A 69 11.17 -9.69 24.94
N LEU A 70 11.61 -8.45 25.09
CA LEU A 70 11.16 -7.36 24.25
C LEU A 70 12.13 -7.29 23.04
N THR A 71 11.86 -8.07 22.01
CA THR A 71 12.54 -7.94 20.73
C THR A 71 11.62 -7.14 19.79
N LEU A 72 11.77 -5.82 19.81
CA LEU A 72 11.04 -4.94 18.91
C LEU A 72 11.91 -4.63 17.70
N VAL A 73 11.45 -5.06 16.54
CA VAL A 73 12.01 -4.67 15.26
C VAL A 73 11.33 -3.39 14.81
N VAL A 74 12.09 -2.30 14.75
CA VAL A 74 11.62 -1.01 14.24
C VAL A 74 12.22 -0.80 12.86
N PRO A 75 11.46 -0.96 11.76
CA PRO A 75 11.95 -0.66 10.44
C PRO A 75 12.27 0.82 10.33
N ALA A 76 13.30 1.18 9.56
CA ALA A 76 13.72 2.58 9.45
C ALA A 76 12.61 3.48 8.88
N THR A 77 11.67 2.92 8.10
CA THR A 77 10.49 3.61 7.57
C THR A 77 9.47 4.02 8.64
N ALA A 78 9.57 3.47 9.87
CA ALA A 78 8.73 3.91 10.98
C ALA A 78 9.04 5.34 11.45
N TRP A 79 10.28 5.78 11.30
CA TRP A 79 10.69 7.11 11.77
C TRP A 79 10.08 8.27 10.97
N PRO A 80 10.07 8.26 9.62
CA PRO A 80 9.34 9.29 8.88
C PRO A 80 7.83 9.27 9.18
N LEU A 81 7.21 8.08 9.36
CA LEU A 81 5.80 8.02 9.73
C LEU A 81 5.54 8.63 11.12
N ALA A 82 6.41 8.35 12.10
CA ALA A 82 6.35 8.98 13.42
C ALA A 82 6.59 10.51 13.33
N ALA A 83 7.47 10.95 12.45
CA ALA A 83 7.71 12.37 12.22
C ALA A 83 6.48 13.09 11.60
N LEU A 84 5.71 12.43 10.72
CA LEU A 84 4.44 12.98 10.22
C LEU A 84 3.42 13.12 11.35
N ILE A 85 3.32 12.12 12.24
CA ILE A 85 2.43 12.21 13.41
C ILE A 85 2.84 13.39 14.29
N LEU A 86 4.15 13.55 14.55
CA LEU A 86 4.66 14.69 15.32
C LEU A 86 4.35 16.03 14.64
N LEU A 87 4.50 16.11 13.32
CA LEU A 87 4.15 17.29 12.55
C LEU A 87 2.67 17.65 12.74
N GLY A 88 1.75 16.68 12.62
CA GLY A 88 0.32 16.91 12.85
C GLY A 88 0.02 17.34 14.29
N ILE A 89 0.70 16.78 15.30
CA ILE A 89 0.59 17.25 16.69
C ILE A 89 0.98 18.73 16.77
N LEU A 90 2.11 19.12 16.20
CA LEU A 90 2.58 20.50 16.20
C LEU A 90 1.62 21.45 15.47
N GLN A 91 1.07 21.03 14.34
CA GLN A 91 0.08 21.81 13.59
C GLN A 91 -1.25 21.98 14.35
N SER A 92 -1.59 21.03 15.24
CA SER A 92 -2.83 21.05 16.03
C SER A 92 -2.71 21.88 17.33
N ILE A 93 -1.52 22.38 17.67
CA ILE A 93 -1.33 23.21 18.87
C ILE A 93 -2.03 24.54 18.65
N SER A 94 -3.13 24.75 19.38
CA SER A 94 -3.84 26.02 19.35
C SER A 94 -3.25 27.01 20.35
N ARG A 95 -3.14 28.25 19.91
CA ARG A 95 -2.78 29.41 20.74
C ARG A 95 -3.97 30.35 20.81
N THR A 96 -4.10 31.07 21.90
CA THR A 96 -5.12 32.11 22.06
C THR A 96 -4.42 33.46 22.02
N ASP A 97 -4.92 34.37 21.19
CA ASP A 97 -4.42 35.75 21.15
C ASP A 97 -4.96 36.57 22.34
N GLU A 98 -4.48 37.82 22.47
CA GLU A 98 -4.90 38.73 23.50
C GLU A 98 -6.40 39.11 23.43
N SER A 99 -7.00 38.90 22.27
CA SER A 99 -8.42 39.14 21.99
C SER A 99 -9.31 37.92 22.27
N GLY A 100 -8.71 36.79 22.73
CA GLY A 100 -9.42 35.55 23.02
C GLY A 100 -9.67 34.64 21.81
N ASN A 101 -9.18 35.01 20.59
CA ASN A 101 -9.33 34.17 19.40
C ASN A 101 -8.34 33.02 19.43
N ARG A 102 -8.82 31.82 19.10
CA ARG A 102 -7.96 30.64 18.95
C ARG A 102 -7.47 30.53 17.52
N PHE A 103 -6.16 30.33 17.35
CA PHE A 103 -5.57 30.03 16.07
C PHE A 103 -4.59 28.84 16.21
N ALA A 104 -4.49 28.03 15.17
CA ALA A 104 -3.54 26.93 15.02
C ALA A 104 -2.95 27.01 13.62
N VAL A 105 -1.90 26.24 13.36
CA VAL A 105 -1.36 26.07 11.99
C VAL A 105 -2.37 25.29 11.16
N SER A 106 -2.97 24.25 11.74
CA SER A 106 -4.04 23.51 11.06
C SER A 106 -5.30 24.37 10.91
N MET A 107 -5.80 24.46 9.68
CA MET A 107 -7.07 25.11 9.36
C MET A 107 -8.28 24.29 9.81
N ASP A 108 -8.07 22.97 10.03
CA ASP A 108 -9.05 22.04 10.59
C ASP A 108 -8.37 21.10 11.60
N ILE A 109 -8.45 21.45 12.87
CA ILE A 109 -7.80 20.70 13.95
C ILE A 109 -8.42 19.31 14.11
N GLU A 110 -9.73 19.17 13.88
CA GLU A 110 -10.43 17.89 14.02
C GLU A 110 -10.02 16.90 12.92
N ALA A 111 -10.01 17.34 11.68
CA ALA A 111 -9.51 16.56 10.55
C ALA A 111 -8.04 16.14 10.75
N THR A 112 -7.21 17.07 11.27
CA THR A 112 -5.81 16.76 11.56
C THR A 112 -5.68 15.70 12.67
N ARG A 113 -6.48 15.76 13.72
CA ARG A 113 -6.50 14.74 14.78
C ARG A 113 -6.90 13.38 14.27
N LEU A 114 -7.98 13.31 13.47
CA LEU A 114 -8.42 12.06 12.85
C LEU A 114 -7.33 11.47 11.95
N THR A 115 -6.67 12.29 11.14
CA THR A 115 -5.56 11.86 10.28
C THR A 115 -4.40 11.30 11.11
N MET A 116 -4.03 11.96 12.23
CA MET A 116 -2.99 11.45 13.13
C MET A 116 -3.38 10.12 13.79
N GLU A 117 -4.64 9.94 14.18
CA GLU A 117 -5.14 8.67 14.73
C GLU A 117 -4.99 7.55 13.71
N VAL A 118 -5.40 7.76 12.47
CA VAL A 118 -5.21 6.78 11.39
C VAL A 118 -3.73 6.50 11.13
N MET A 119 -2.88 7.54 11.09
CA MET A 119 -1.44 7.36 10.93
C MET A 119 -0.80 6.58 12.09
N ALA A 120 -1.26 6.79 13.33
CA ALA A 120 -0.78 6.02 14.48
C ALA A 120 -1.18 4.55 14.37
N VAL A 121 -2.40 4.24 13.93
CA VAL A 121 -2.87 2.89 13.66
C VAL A 121 -2.05 2.24 12.54
N LEU A 122 -1.75 2.97 11.48
CA LEU A 122 -0.90 2.51 10.38
C LEU A 122 0.56 2.29 10.82
N LEU A 123 1.09 3.12 11.74
CA LEU A 123 2.41 2.89 12.35
C LEU A 123 2.41 1.58 13.17
N ILE A 124 1.37 1.31 13.95
CA ILE A 124 1.19 0.03 14.64
C ILE A 124 1.18 -1.13 13.63
N ALA A 125 0.45 -0.99 12.52
CA ALA A 125 0.39 -2.00 11.47
C ALA A 125 1.76 -2.27 10.84
N LEU A 126 2.55 -1.23 10.56
CA LEU A 126 3.92 -1.34 10.07
C LEU A 126 4.81 -2.10 11.06
N LEU A 127 4.75 -1.74 12.36
CA LEU A 127 5.51 -2.39 13.42
C LEU A 127 5.11 -3.86 13.58
N LEU A 128 3.82 -4.17 13.62
CA LEU A 128 3.34 -5.55 13.69
C LEU A 128 3.78 -6.36 12.46
N SER A 129 3.63 -5.81 11.25
CA SER A 129 4.08 -6.46 10.01
C SER A 129 5.58 -6.74 10.04
N ALA A 130 6.40 -5.79 10.47
CA ALA A 130 7.85 -5.95 10.57
C ALA A 130 8.26 -7.03 11.58
N ASN A 131 7.52 -7.19 12.68
CA ASN A 131 7.82 -8.20 13.70
C ASN A 131 7.21 -9.58 13.41
N LEU A 132 6.17 -9.66 12.58
CA LEU A 132 5.49 -10.91 12.26
C LEU A 132 6.05 -11.59 11.00
N PHE A 133 6.40 -10.83 9.96
CA PHE A 133 6.86 -11.37 8.66
C PHE A 133 8.38 -11.57 8.58
N ILE A 134 9.05 -11.78 9.70
CA ILE A 134 10.46 -12.18 9.76
C ILE A 134 10.62 -13.69 9.47
N ASP A 135 9.69 -14.48 9.96
CA ASP A 135 9.67 -15.93 9.82
C ASP A 135 9.26 -16.33 8.39
N GLU A 136 10.04 -17.21 7.77
CA GLU A 136 9.81 -17.67 6.39
C GLU A 136 8.45 -18.36 6.22
N ALA A 137 7.98 -19.12 7.23
CA ALA A 137 6.68 -19.78 7.18
C ALA A 137 5.54 -18.76 7.17
N ARG A 138 5.63 -17.71 8.01
CA ARG A 138 4.63 -16.63 8.04
C ARG A 138 4.68 -15.77 6.79
N LEU A 139 5.88 -15.49 6.26
CA LEU A 139 6.04 -14.80 4.99
C LEU A 139 5.43 -15.59 3.83
N SER A 140 5.66 -16.92 3.78
CA SER A 140 5.07 -17.79 2.78
C SER A 140 3.55 -17.86 2.89
N TRP A 141 3.02 -17.88 4.12
CA TRP A 141 1.58 -17.83 4.36
C TRP A 141 0.97 -16.48 3.93
N PHE A 142 1.59 -15.35 4.31
CA PHE A 142 1.19 -14.02 3.87
C PHE A 142 1.19 -13.88 2.36
N ARG A 143 2.25 -14.35 1.69
CA ARG A 143 2.35 -14.37 0.23
C ARG A 143 1.17 -15.10 -0.42
N ASN A 144 0.88 -16.32 0.04
CA ASN A 144 -0.24 -17.10 -0.50
C ASN A 144 -1.57 -16.38 -0.25
N PHE A 145 -1.75 -15.86 0.97
CA PHE A 145 -2.94 -15.11 1.33
C PHE A 145 -3.16 -13.92 0.40
N ILE A 146 -2.15 -13.04 0.23
CA ILE A 146 -2.35 -11.80 -0.53
C ILE A 146 -2.65 -12.06 -2.01
N VAL A 147 -2.03 -13.10 -2.61
CA VAL A 147 -2.31 -13.49 -4.00
C VAL A 147 -3.71 -14.08 -4.14
N LEU A 148 -4.12 -14.97 -3.23
CA LEU A 148 -5.45 -15.59 -3.28
C LEU A 148 -6.56 -14.59 -2.94
N PHE A 149 -6.31 -13.70 -2.00
CA PHE A 149 -7.26 -12.64 -1.68
C PHE A 149 -7.41 -11.65 -2.85
N GLY A 150 -6.29 -11.23 -3.46
CA GLY A 150 -6.33 -10.40 -4.67
C GLY A 150 -7.11 -11.05 -5.81
N LEU A 151 -6.94 -12.38 -6.02
CA LEU A 151 -7.72 -13.15 -6.98
C LEU A 151 -9.22 -13.14 -6.64
N ALA A 152 -9.56 -13.41 -5.38
CA ALA A 152 -10.96 -13.42 -4.94
C ALA A 152 -11.61 -12.04 -5.08
N LEU A 153 -10.89 -10.98 -4.70
CA LEU A 153 -11.34 -9.60 -4.84
C LEU A 153 -11.52 -9.19 -6.33
N ALA A 154 -10.63 -9.65 -7.21
CA ALA A 154 -10.73 -9.44 -8.65
C ALA A 154 -11.98 -10.11 -9.24
N ILE A 155 -12.20 -11.38 -8.92
CA ILE A 155 -13.39 -12.13 -9.37
C ILE A 155 -14.65 -11.46 -8.83
N PHE A 156 -14.68 -11.11 -7.55
CA PHE A 156 -15.81 -10.41 -6.94
C PHE A 156 -16.11 -9.09 -7.65
N GLY A 157 -15.08 -8.26 -7.90
CA GLY A 157 -15.24 -6.97 -8.58
C GLY A 157 -15.79 -7.11 -10.00
N ILE A 158 -15.28 -8.09 -10.77
CA ILE A 158 -15.79 -8.38 -12.12
C ILE A 158 -17.25 -8.85 -12.07
N LEU A 159 -17.57 -9.82 -11.20
CA LEU A 159 -18.93 -10.34 -11.05
C LEU A 159 -19.90 -9.23 -10.67
N GLN A 160 -19.56 -8.43 -9.66
CA GLN A 160 -20.41 -7.32 -9.23
C GLN A 160 -20.60 -6.29 -10.35
N LYS A 161 -19.56 -5.99 -11.13
CA LYS A 161 -19.66 -5.07 -12.27
C LYS A 161 -20.61 -5.58 -13.34
N LEU A 162 -20.51 -6.87 -13.68
CA LEU A 162 -21.34 -7.50 -14.72
C LEU A 162 -22.81 -7.67 -14.29
N THR A 163 -23.06 -7.82 -12.98
CA THR A 163 -24.38 -8.05 -12.41
C THR A 163 -24.88 -6.88 -11.55
N TRP A 164 -24.37 -5.66 -11.83
CA TRP A 164 -24.67 -4.47 -11.04
C TRP A 164 -26.16 -4.13 -11.04
N ASN A 165 -26.75 -4.08 -9.85
CA ASN A 165 -28.16 -3.77 -9.60
C ASN A 165 -28.39 -2.41 -8.92
N GLY A 166 -27.37 -1.54 -8.90
CA GLY A 166 -27.41 -0.24 -8.21
C GLY A 166 -26.95 -0.29 -6.74
N LYS A 167 -26.60 -1.47 -6.21
CA LYS A 167 -26.26 -1.65 -4.80
C LYS A 167 -24.89 -2.33 -4.64
N TYR A 168 -24.14 -1.90 -3.62
CA TYR A 168 -22.94 -2.62 -3.19
C TYR A 168 -23.32 -3.99 -2.64
N TYR A 169 -22.53 -5.00 -2.96
CA TYR A 169 -22.82 -6.39 -2.52
C TYR A 169 -24.22 -6.85 -2.90
N TRP A 170 -24.87 -6.21 -3.90
CA TRP A 170 -26.27 -6.39 -4.32
C TRP A 170 -27.31 -6.03 -3.26
N LEU A 171 -26.90 -5.55 -2.08
CA LEU A 171 -27.75 -5.34 -0.90
C LEU A 171 -27.73 -3.90 -0.38
N ILE A 172 -26.55 -3.26 -0.35
CA ILE A 172 -26.33 -1.97 0.32
C ILE A 172 -26.52 -0.82 -0.67
N GLU A 173 -27.48 0.04 -0.41
CA GLU A 173 -27.69 1.25 -1.21
C GLU A 173 -26.57 2.27 -0.94
N PRO A 174 -25.99 2.86 -1.97
CA PRO A 174 -25.05 3.97 -1.78
C PRO A 174 -25.77 5.17 -1.18
N SER A 175 -25.16 5.83 -0.21
CA SER A 175 -25.71 7.03 0.46
C SER A 175 -25.78 8.26 -0.46
N SER A 176 -25.01 8.25 -1.54
CA SER A 176 -25.08 9.18 -2.67
C SER A 176 -24.74 8.41 -3.93
N PRO A 177 -25.14 8.85 -5.15
CA PRO A 177 -24.74 8.16 -6.35
C PRO A 177 -23.22 8.17 -6.46
N PRO A 178 -22.56 7.02 -6.30
CA PRO A 178 -21.12 6.95 -6.33
C PRO A 178 -20.64 7.24 -7.74
N PRO A 179 -19.59 8.05 -7.91
CA PRO A 179 -19.12 8.46 -9.24
C PRO A 179 -18.70 7.27 -10.10
N ALA A 180 -18.15 6.22 -9.52
CA ALA A 180 -17.79 4.98 -10.25
C ALA A 180 -17.36 3.85 -9.28
N PRO A 181 -18.26 3.13 -8.64
CA PRO A 181 -17.91 2.04 -7.73
C PRO A 181 -17.37 0.85 -8.49
N PHE A 182 -16.45 0.11 -7.88
CA PHE A 182 -15.99 -1.18 -8.41
C PHE A 182 -15.64 -2.14 -7.27
N GLY A 183 -16.23 -3.33 -7.31
CA GLY A 183 -16.08 -4.31 -6.26
C GLY A 183 -16.55 -3.74 -4.90
N SER A 184 -15.73 -3.89 -3.89
CA SER A 184 -15.98 -3.38 -2.54
C SER A 184 -15.59 -1.91 -2.35
N PHE A 185 -15.00 -1.26 -3.34
CA PHE A 185 -14.52 0.12 -3.20
C PHE A 185 -15.52 1.13 -3.76
N VAL A 186 -15.68 2.25 -3.06
CA VAL A 186 -16.52 3.38 -3.50
C VAL A 186 -15.99 3.98 -4.80
N ASN A 187 -14.66 4.00 -4.97
CA ASN A 187 -13.98 4.54 -6.15
C ASN A 187 -13.17 3.43 -6.85
N HIS A 188 -13.42 3.28 -8.15
CA HIS A 188 -12.74 2.30 -9.00
C HIS A 188 -11.20 2.49 -9.05
N ASN A 189 -10.70 3.71 -8.87
CA ASN A 189 -9.25 3.96 -8.84
C ASN A 189 -8.60 3.33 -7.60
N HIS A 190 -9.28 3.36 -6.47
CA HIS A 190 -8.77 2.80 -5.22
C HIS A 190 -8.77 1.28 -5.24
N PHE A 191 -9.77 0.65 -5.87
CA PHE A 191 -9.75 -0.79 -6.17
C PHE A 191 -8.55 -1.17 -7.04
N ALA A 192 -8.33 -0.41 -8.13
CA ALA A 192 -7.18 -0.62 -9.01
C ALA A 192 -5.86 -0.47 -8.25
N GLY A 193 -5.74 0.59 -7.42
CA GLY A 193 -4.59 0.85 -6.56
C GLY A 193 -4.29 -0.29 -5.59
N TYR A 194 -5.31 -0.95 -5.05
CA TYR A 194 -5.13 -2.11 -4.19
C TYR A 194 -4.57 -3.31 -4.97
N LEU A 195 -5.15 -3.65 -6.13
CA LEU A 195 -4.73 -4.81 -6.92
C LEU A 195 -3.38 -4.63 -7.62
N GLU A 196 -3.05 -3.42 -8.09
CA GLU A 196 -1.76 -3.18 -8.78
C GLU A 196 -0.55 -3.35 -7.85
N MET A 197 -0.74 -3.21 -6.52
CA MET A 197 0.29 -3.56 -5.55
C MET A 197 0.52 -5.07 -5.45
N ILE A 198 -0.49 -5.88 -5.76
CA ILE A 198 -0.44 -7.33 -5.61
C ILE A 198 0.05 -8.02 -6.89
N VAL A 199 -0.42 -7.59 -8.07
CA VAL A 199 -0.11 -8.24 -9.36
C VAL A 199 1.38 -8.49 -9.59
N PRO A 200 2.31 -7.58 -9.28
CA PRO A 200 3.74 -7.81 -9.47
C PRO A 200 4.30 -8.96 -8.63
N ILE A 201 3.67 -9.32 -7.51
CA ILE A 201 4.16 -10.35 -6.60
C ILE A 201 4.16 -11.74 -7.25
N PRO A 202 3.03 -12.30 -7.73
CA PRO A 202 3.02 -13.60 -8.41
C PRO A 202 3.91 -13.59 -9.66
N LEU A 203 3.96 -12.50 -10.43
CA LEU A 203 4.80 -12.40 -11.61
C LEU A 203 6.30 -12.51 -11.27
N ALA A 204 6.75 -11.80 -10.24
CA ALA A 204 8.14 -11.86 -9.77
C ALA A 204 8.51 -13.26 -9.26
N LEU A 205 7.64 -13.89 -8.48
CA LEU A 205 7.87 -15.24 -7.93
C LEU A 205 7.98 -16.30 -9.04
N ILE A 206 7.17 -16.20 -10.09
CA ILE A 206 7.25 -17.06 -11.28
C ILE A 206 8.57 -16.79 -12.02
N LEU A 207 8.91 -15.52 -12.25
CA LEU A 207 10.08 -15.11 -13.00
C LEU A 207 11.39 -15.65 -12.38
N VAL A 208 11.52 -15.56 -11.05
CA VAL A 208 12.72 -16.07 -10.35
C VAL A 208 12.64 -17.56 -9.96
N ARG A 209 11.55 -18.25 -10.35
CA ARG A 209 11.28 -19.66 -9.97
C ARG A 209 11.29 -19.89 -8.45
N ALA A 210 10.74 -18.96 -7.69
CA ALA A 210 10.45 -19.14 -6.28
C ALA A 210 9.21 -20.02 -6.06
N VAL A 211 8.32 -20.07 -7.05
CA VAL A 211 7.16 -20.97 -7.13
C VAL A 211 7.23 -21.76 -8.44
N THR A 212 6.79 -23.02 -8.41
CA THR A 212 6.85 -23.96 -9.53
C THR A 212 5.61 -24.86 -9.56
N GLY A 213 5.44 -25.61 -10.65
CA GLY A 213 4.32 -26.56 -10.79
C GLY A 213 2.95 -25.88 -10.73
N GLU A 214 2.01 -26.52 -10.09
CA GLU A 214 0.62 -26.09 -10.00
C GLU A 214 0.45 -24.70 -9.35
N LEU A 215 1.28 -24.40 -8.35
CA LEU A 215 1.27 -23.10 -7.69
C LEU A 215 1.66 -21.97 -8.65
N SER A 216 2.58 -22.23 -9.58
CA SER A 216 2.95 -21.27 -10.63
C SER A 216 1.81 -21.00 -11.59
N LEU A 217 1.03 -22.03 -11.95
CA LEU A 217 -0.16 -21.88 -12.80
C LEU A 217 -1.26 -21.07 -12.09
N LEU A 218 -1.53 -21.38 -10.82
CA LEU A 218 -2.49 -20.63 -9.99
C LEU A 218 -2.09 -19.16 -9.85
N TYR A 219 -0.81 -18.88 -9.63
CA TYR A 219 -0.29 -17.51 -9.50
C TYR A 219 -0.35 -16.75 -10.83
N GLY A 220 -0.06 -17.43 -11.95
CA GLY A 220 -0.22 -16.86 -13.28
C GLY A 220 -1.69 -16.50 -13.57
N PHE A 221 -2.60 -17.42 -13.28
CA PHE A 221 -4.04 -17.17 -13.39
C PHE A 221 -4.49 -16.00 -12.49
N ALA A 222 -4.02 -15.94 -11.24
CA ALA A 222 -4.34 -14.84 -10.33
C ALA A 222 -3.84 -13.49 -10.87
N ALA A 223 -2.61 -13.43 -11.39
CA ALA A 223 -2.06 -12.21 -11.98
C ALA A 223 -2.89 -11.73 -13.18
N VAL A 224 -3.30 -12.64 -14.06
CA VAL A 224 -4.16 -12.33 -15.22
C VAL A 224 -5.51 -11.82 -14.76
N MET A 225 -6.19 -12.52 -13.85
CA MET A 225 -7.52 -12.14 -13.37
C MET A 225 -7.51 -10.79 -12.65
N MET A 226 -6.51 -10.53 -11.79
CA MET A 226 -6.35 -9.22 -11.14
C MET A 226 -6.10 -8.10 -12.16
N SER A 227 -5.28 -8.35 -13.18
CA SER A 227 -5.02 -7.38 -14.24
C SER A 227 -6.29 -7.09 -15.05
N ILE A 228 -7.05 -8.12 -15.43
CA ILE A 228 -8.36 -7.96 -16.09
C ILE A 228 -9.29 -7.10 -15.22
N ALA A 229 -9.36 -7.34 -13.90
CA ALA A 229 -10.19 -6.55 -13.00
C ALA A 229 -9.78 -5.07 -12.95
N ILE A 230 -8.47 -4.77 -12.96
CA ILE A 230 -7.97 -3.39 -13.06
C ILE A 230 -8.44 -2.72 -14.36
N PHE A 231 -8.43 -3.43 -15.48
CA PHE A 231 -8.94 -2.88 -16.73
C PHE A 231 -10.45 -2.69 -16.71
N PHE A 232 -11.20 -3.65 -16.19
CA PHE A 232 -12.65 -3.53 -16.03
C PHE A 232 -13.07 -2.37 -15.11
N SER A 233 -12.21 -2.00 -14.17
CA SER A 233 -12.43 -0.83 -13.33
C SER A 233 -12.40 0.48 -14.13
N LEU A 234 -11.81 0.50 -15.33
CA LEU A 234 -11.61 1.67 -16.16
C LEU A 234 -10.76 2.76 -15.50
N SER A 235 -9.92 2.39 -14.52
CA SER A 235 -8.95 3.29 -13.90
C SER A 235 -7.74 3.49 -14.80
N ARG A 236 -7.64 4.66 -15.44
CA ARG A 236 -6.47 5.00 -16.27
C ARG A 236 -5.18 5.04 -15.46
N GLY A 237 -5.26 5.63 -14.25
CA GLY A 237 -4.16 5.64 -13.30
C GLY A 237 -3.69 4.22 -12.98
N GLY A 238 -4.63 3.33 -12.61
CA GLY A 238 -4.33 1.93 -12.33
C GLY A 238 -3.72 1.16 -13.50
N MET A 239 -4.18 1.40 -14.73
CA MET A 239 -3.60 0.75 -15.93
C MET A 239 -2.14 1.18 -16.16
N ILE A 240 -1.86 2.49 -16.10
CA ILE A 240 -0.49 3.03 -16.27
C ILE A 240 0.41 2.51 -15.17
N SER A 241 -0.06 2.51 -13.94
CA SER A 241 0.67 2.06 -12.76
C SER A 241 0.96 0.57 -12.79
N LEU A 242 0.00 -0.25 -13.22
CA LEU A 242 0.19 -1.68 -13.44
C LEU A 242 1.33 -1.93 -14.44
N VAL A 243 1.32 -1.21 -15.58
CA VAL A 243 2.40 -1.32 -16.59
C VAL A 243 3.74 -0.95 -15.96
N ALA A 244 3.83 0.14 -15.20
CA ALA A 244 5.06 0.55 -14.52
C ALA A 244 5.58 -0.53 -13.55
N GLY A 245 4.71 -1.13 -12.74
CA GLY A 245 5.05 -2.21 -11.82
C GLY A 245 5.52 -3.48 -12.54
N VAL A 246 4.86 -3.87 -13.62
CA VAL A 246 5.25 -5.03 -14.43
C VAL A 246 6.59 -4.79 -15.14
N VAL A 247 6.79 -3.61 -15.74
CA VAL A 247 8.07 -3.24 -16.37
C VAL A 247 9.21 -3.26 -15.35
N PHE A 248 8.96 -2.77 -14.14
CA PHE A 248 9.94 -2.85 -13.05
C PHE A 248 10.33 -4.30 -12.74
N VAL A 249 9.35 -5.20 -12.56
CA VAL A 249 9.62 -6.63 -12.29
C VAL A 249 10.42 -7.27 -13.42
N ILE A 250 10.07 -6.99 -14.67
CA ILE A 250 10.79 -7.51 -15.85
C ILE A 250 12.23 -6.99 -15.87
N ALA A 251 12.42 -5.68 -15.78
CA ALA A 251 13.75 -5.05 -15.89
C ALA A 251 14.73 -5.53 -14.83
N PHE A 252 14.30 -5.52 -13.57
CA PHE A 252 15.15 -5.95 -12.45
C PHE A 252 15.23 -7.47 -12.34
N GLY A 253 14.16 -8.21 -12.67
CA GLY A 253 14.14 -9.67 -12.65
C GLY A 253 15.08 -10.27 -13.69
N ILE A 254 15.13 -9.74 -14.91
CA ILE A 254 16.08 -10.17 -15.95
C ILE A 254 17.52 -9.95 -15.47
N ARG A 255 17.85 -8.77 -14.93
CA ARG A 255 19.19 -8.49 -14.39
C ARG A 255 19.59 -9.50 -13.33
N LYS A 256 18.67 -9.86 -12.44
CA LYS A 256 18.95 -10.80 -11.35
C LYS A 256 19.11 -12.24 -11.85
N VAL A 257 18.29 -12.66 -12.80
CA VAL A 257 18.39 -13.97 -13.44
C VAL A 257 19.68 -14.08 -14.26
N SER A 258 20.06 -13.04 -15.03
CA SER A 258 21.27 -13.03 -15.83
C SER A 258 22.55 -13.07 -14.98
N SER A 259 22.60 -12.30 -13.87
CA SER A 259 23.77 -12.31 -12.96
C SER A 259 23.97 -13.65 -12.23
N GLY A 260 22.91 -14.47 -12.09
CA GLY A 260 23.01 -15.84 -11.59
C GLY A 260 23.45 -16.86 -12.65
N LEU A 261 23.28 -16.51 -13.93
CA LEU A 261 23.60 -17.40 -15.07
C LEU A 261 25.06 -17.39 -15.48
N ASP A 262 25.88 -16.42 -15.04
CA ASP A 262 27.33 -16.45 -15.33
C ASP A 262 28.02 -17.68 -14.79
N ARG A 263 27.42 -18.36 -13.80
CA ARG A 263 27.83 -19.69 -13.34
C ARG A 263 27.26 -20.87 -14.17
N MET A 264 26.10 -20.68 -14.82
CA MET A 264 25.44 -21.74 -15.65
C MET A 264 25.70 -21.55 -17.15
N ARG A 265 26.39 -20.49 -17.54
CA ARG A 265 26.68 -20.14 -18.93
C ARG A 265 27.62 -21.13 -19.63
N GLN A 266 28.25 -22.03 -18.86
CA GLN A 266 29.11 -23.06 -19.40
C GLN A 266 28.37 -24.30 -19.92
N GLU A 267 27.10 -24.56 -19.51
CA GLU A 267 26.39 -25.80 -19.85
C GLU A 267 25.08 -25.65 -20.66
N ALA A 268 24.38 -24.53 -20.57
CA ALA A 268 23.19 -24.27 -21.39
C ALA A 268 23.09 -22.80 -21.74
N GLY A 269 23.00 -22.45 -23.01
CA GLY A 269 22.96 -21.06 -23.49
C GLY A 269 21.91 -20.23 -22.73
N TRP A 270 22.25 -19.00 -22.32
CA TRP A 270 21.38 -18.08 -21.56
C TRP A 270 19.97 -17.92 -22.16
N ALA A 271 19.88 -18.03 -23.49
CA ALA A 271 18.62 -17.94 -24.23
C ALA A 271 17.63 -19.05 -23.82
N SER A 272 18.08 -20.30 -23.61
CA SER A 272 17.23 -21.43 -23.25
C SER A 272 16.57 -21.29 -21.86
N VAL A 273 17.14 -20.44 -21.00
CA VAL A 273 16.67 -20.21 -19.63
C VAL A 273 15.87 -18.93 -19.50
N VAL A 274 16.24 -17.86 -20.20
CA VAL A 274 15.62 -16.54 -20.13
C VAL A 274 14.41 -16.42 -21.07
N LEU A 275 14.53 -16.90 -22.33
CA LEU A 275 13.47 -16.80 -23.31
C LEU A 275 12.13 -17.41 -22.88
N PRO A 276 12.06 -18.62 -22.31
CA PRO A 276 10.78 -19.19 -21.86
C PRO A 276 10.11 -18.39 -20.76
N ARG A 277 10.91 -17.76 -19.86
CA ARG A 277 10.40 -16.95 -18.74
C ARG A 277 9.91 -15.59 -19.21
N LEU A 278 10.72 -14.96 -20.08
CA LEU A 278 10.33 -13.73 -20.74
C LEU A 278 9.08 -13.99 -21.59
N GLY A 279 9.05 -15.11 -22.32
CA GLY A 279 7.89 -15.55 -23.08
C GLY A 279 6.65 -15.73 -22.22
N ALA A 280 6.76 -16.33 -21.03
CA ALA A 280 5.65 -16.49 -20.10
C ALA A 280 5.13 -15.13 -19.60
N VAL A 281 6.02 -14.22 -19.22
CA VAL A 281 5.63 -12.88 -18.75
C VAL A 281 5.06 -12.04 -19.89
N VAL A 282 5.66 -12.11 -21.08
CA VAL A 282 5.15 -11.43 -22.30
C VAL A 282 3.83 -12.04 -22.73
N LEU A 283 3.67 -13.37 -22.65
CA LEU A 283 2.40 -14.04 -22.94
C LEU A 283 1.30 -13.60 -21.98
N ILE A 284 1.61 -13.52 -20.67
CA ILE A 284 0.68 -13.02 -19.67
C ILE A 284 0.32 -11.56 -19.98
N ALA A 285 1.31 -10.71 -20.26
CA ALA A 285 1.07 -9.31 -20.63
C ALA A 285 0.27 -9.17 -21.94
N ALA A 286 0.54 -10.01 -22.95
CA ALA A 286 -0.20 -10.05 -24.19
C ALA A 286 -1.62 -10.57 -23.98
N THR A 287 -1.81 -11.63 -23.17
CA THR A 287 -3.14 -12.16 -22.83
C THR A 287 -3.96 -11.10 -22.08
N ILE A 288 -3.33 -10.35 -21.17
CA ILE A 288 -3.92 -9.19 -20.53
C ILE A 288 -4.34 -8.16 -21.59
N GLY A 289 -3.44 -7.79 -22.51
CA GLY A 289 -3.70 -6.82 -23.58
C GLY A 289 -4.84 -7.25 -24.53
N VAL A 290 -4.84 -8.52 -24.93
CA VAL A 290 -5.90 -9.10 -25.79
C VAL A 290 -7.23 -9.20 -25.01
N GLY A 291 -7.21 -9.63 -23.75
CA GLY A 291 -8.41 -9.70 -22.92
C GLY A 291 -9.05 -8.32 -22.74
N VAL A 292 -8.23 -7.29 -22.54
CA VAL A 292 -8.64 -5.89 -22.50
C VAL A 292 -9.28 -5.42 -23.80
N TRP A 293 -8.63 -5.72 -24.90
CA TRP A 293 -9.19 -5.37 -26.21
C TRP A 293 -10.56 -6.05 -26.43
N TRP A 294 -10.66 -7.34 -26.14
CA TRP A 294 -11.86 -8.13 -26.48
C TRP A 294 -13.07 -7.79 -25.59
N VAL A 295 -12.83 -7.40 -24.34
CA VAL A 295 -13.91 -7.18 -23.35
C VAL A 295 -14.28 -5.71 -23.18
N GLY A 296 -13.39 -4.78 -23.48
CA GLY A 296 -13.61 -3.35 -23.22
C GLY A 296 -12.97 -2.40 -24.22
N GLY A 297 -12.46 -2.92 -25.34
CA GLY A 297 -11.72 -2.12 -26.31
C GLY A 297 -12.49 -0.90 -26.82
N GLU A 298 -13.79 -1.02 -27.05
CA GLU A 298 -14.63 0.10 -27.51
C GLU A 298 -14.84 1.14 -26.40
N ASP A 299 -15.14 0.72 -25.17
CA ASP A 299 -15.34 1.64 -24.04
C ASP A 299 -14.05 2.34 -23.62
N VAL A 300 -12.91 1.65 -23.65
CA VAL A 300 -11.59 2.22 -23.34
C VAL A 300 -11.14 3.16 -24.47
N ILE A 301 -11.33 2.76 -25.74
CA ILE A 301 -11.00 3.57 -26.91
C ILE A 301 -11.92 4.80 -26.98
N ASP A 302 -13.21 4.65 -26.72
CA ASP A 302 -14.15 5.76 -26.71
C ASP A 302 -13.88 6.74 -25.57
N ARG A 303 -13.51 6.25 -24.38
CA ARG A 303 -13.02 7.15 -23.30
C ARG A 303 -11.69 7.80 -23.64
N ALA A 304 -10.77 7.07 -24.27
CA ALA A 304 -9.48 7.64 -24.70
C ALA A 304 -9.65 8.65 -25.84
N ARG A 305 -10.57 8.41 -26.75
CA ARG A 305 -10.93 9.35 -27.84
C ARG A 305 -11.68 10.59 -27.32
N ARG A 306 -12.53 10.44 -26.30
CA ARG A 306 -13.25 11.56 -25.66
C ARG A 306 -12.36 12.41 -24.76
N SER A 307 -11.13 11.99 -24.46
CA SER A 307 -10.11 12.82 -23.84
C SER A 307 -9.38 13.60 -24.94
N ASP A 308 -10.06 14.56 -25.56
CA ASP A 308 -9.41 15.49 -26.47
C ASP A 308 -8.23 16.16 -25.78
N LEU A 309 -7.03 15.91 -26.31
CA LEU A 309 -5.80 16.62 -25.95
C LEU A 309 -5.78 18.06 -26.48
N THR A 310 -6.82 18.46 -27.19
CA THR A 310 -7.01 19.80 -27.74
C THR A 310 -7.93 20.58 -26.82
N GLY A 311 -7.42 21.63 -26.20
CA GLY A 311 -8.07 22.49 -25.23
C GLY A 311 -9.23 23.36 -25.76
N GLU A 312 -10.15 22.79 -26.54
CA GLU A 312 -11.38 23.48 -26.95
C GLU A 312 -12.46 23.26 -25.87
N ALA A 313 -13.07 24.36 -25.48
CA ALA A 313 -14.15 24.40 -24.49
C ALA A 313 -15.31 23.48 -24.90
N PRO A 314 -15.83 22.64 -23.98
CA PRO A 314 -16.90 21.73 -24.30
C PRO A 314 -18.18 22.49 -24.62
N SER A 315 -18.71 22.26 -25.85
CA SER A 315 -20.09 22.58 -26.17
C SER A 315 -21.03 21.79 -25.24
N ASN A 316 -21.78 22.46 -24.44
CA ASN A 316 -23.07 22.17 -23.75
C ASN A 316 -23.49 20.71 -23.42
N THR A 317 -22.59 19.76 -23.32
CA THR A 317 -22.88 18.41 -22.82
C THR A 317 -22.03 18.13 -21.59
N GLY A 318 -22.43 18.58 -20.42
CA GLY A 318 -21.88 18.51 -19.07
C GLY A 318 -21.03 17.29 -18.63
N LYS A 319 -20.04 16.88 -19.41
CA LYS A 319 -19.06 15.82 -19.08
C LYS A 319 -17.66 16.39 -19.25
N GLU A 320 -17.15 16.97 -18.16
CA GLU A 320 -15.76 17.39 -18.09
C GLU A 320 -14.81 16.20 -18.27
N THR A 321 -13.70 16.42 -19.01
CA THR A 321 -12.68 15.40 -19.17
C THR A 321 -11.87 15.26 -17.89
N PHE A 322 -11.40 14.03 -17.59
CA PHE A 322 -10.59 13.68 -16.42
C PHE A 322 -9.41 14.64 -16.13
N PHE A 323 -8.72 15.11 -17.18
CA PHE A 323 -7.62 16.04 -17.02
C PHE A 323 -8.06 17.49 -16.82
N GLN A 324 -9.24 17.88 -17.29
CA GLN A 324 -9.78 19.22 -17.07
C GLN A 324 -10.16 19.40 -15.60
N SER A 325 -10.91 18.47 -15.01
CA SER A 325 -11.29 18.56 -13.60
C SER A 325 -10.07 18.51 -12.66
N ARG A 326 -9.07 17.64 -12.93
CA ARG A 326 -7.86 17.57 -12.10
C ARG A 326 -6.91 18.76 -12.33
N GLY A 327 -6.84 19.29 -13.54
CA GLY A 327 -6.01 20.45 -13.87
C GLY A 327 -6.38 21.69 -13.04
N TRP A 328 -7.67 21.89 -12.76
CA TRP A 328 -8.09 23.00 -11.89
C TRP A 328 -7.73 22.72 -10.43
N ILE A 329 -8.05 21.52 -9.94
CA ILE A 329 -7.71 21.13 -8.56
C ILE A 329 -6.20 21.33 -8.32
N TRP A 330 -5.35 20.92 -9.27
CA TRP A 330 -3.90 21.07 -9.13
C TRP A 330 -3.45 22.54 -9.19
N ARG A 331 -4.05 23.37 -10.05
CA ARG A 331 -3.75 24.80 -10.10
C ARG A 331 -4.07 25.48 -8.78
N ASP A 332 -5.28 25.24 -8.26
CA ASP A 332 -5.72 25.83 -7.00
C ASP A 332 -4.89 25.29 -5.83
N THR A 333 -4.56 23.99 -5.84
CA THR A 333 -3.65 23.36 -4.86
C THR A 333 -2.26 23.99 -4.88
N VAL A 334 -1.69 24.29 -6.07
CA VAL A 334 -0.38 24.96 -6.18
C VAL A 334 -0.47 26.37 -5.60
N THR A 335 -1.57 27.08 -5.77
CA THR A 335 -1.77 28.40 -5.15
C THR A 335 -1.84 28.29 -3.63
N LEU A 336 -2.62 27.33 -3.11
CA LEU A 336 -2.69 27.02 -1.69
C LEU A 336 -1.31 26.67 -1.12
N ILE A 337 -0.51 25.86 -1.82
CA ILE A 337 0.87 25.52 -1.42
C ILE A 337 1.74 26.76 -1.37
N ARG A 338 1.69 27.64 -2.36
CA ARG A 338 2.50 28.87 -2.39
C ARG A 338 2.26 29.76 -1.18
N ASP A 339 1.00 29.92 -0.78
CA ASP A 339 0.65 30.75 0.36
C ASP A 339 0.98 30.09 1.70
N ASN A 340 1.03 28.73 1.76
CA ASN A 340 1.24 27.96 2.98
C ASN A 340 2.49 27.05 2.90
N TRP A 341 3.48 27.39 2.07
CA TRP A 341 4.60 26.51 1.74
C TRP A 341 5.47 26.06 2.94
N VAL A 342 5.53 26.86 4.00
CA VAL A 342 6.37 26.57 5.19
C VAL A 342 5.70 25.54 6.09
N THR A 343 4.46 25.79 6.48
CA THR A 343 3.75 25.05 7.52
C THR A 343 2.74 24.04 6.96
N GLY A 344 2.31 24.23 5.72
CA GLY A 344 1.10 23.60 5.19
C GLY A 344 -0.17 24.11 5.89
N VAL A 345 -1.29 23.52 5.53
CA VAL A 345 -2.62 23.88 6.06
C VAL A 345 -3.09 22.97 7.20
N GLY A 346 -2.33 21.94 7.53
CA GLY A 346 -2.65 20.91 8.51
C GLY A 346 -2.89 19.55 7.83
N LEU A 347 -2.29 18.48 8.38
CA LEU A 347 -2.47 17.12 7.86
C LEU A 347 -3.97 16.75 7.88
N GLY A 348 -4.54 16.49 6.68
CA GLY A 348 -5.95 16.17 6.51
C GLY A 348 -6.89 17.38 6.48
N ALA A 349 -6.39 18.63 6.61
CA ALA A 349 -7.20 19.85 6.56
C ALA A 349 -7.40 20.39 5.12
N PHE A 350 -7.00 19.63 4.10
CA PHE A 350 -7.04 20.04 2.71
C PHE A 350 -8.45 20.49 2.25
N GLU A 351 -9.49 19.72 2.54
CA GLU A 351 -10.87 20.02 2.12
C GLU A 351 -11.31 21.40 2.61
N THR A 352 -11.10 21.67 3.89
CA THR A 352 -11.44 22.97 4.52
C THR A 352 -10.60 24.09 3.90
N ALA A 353 -9.29 23.88 3.75
CA ALA A 353 -8.39 24.89 3.19
C ALA A 353 -8.65 25.13 1.70
N TYR A 354 -8.89 24.07 0.90
CA TYR A 354 -9.13 24.16 -0.53
C TYR A 354 -10.36 25.01 -0.86
N SER A 355 -11.39 24.97 -0.03
CA SER A 355 -12.61 25.78 -0.23
C SER A 355 -12.34 27.30 -0.30
N LEU A 356 -11.24 27.78 0.30
CA LEU A 356 -10.82 29.17 0.28
C LEU A 356 -10.08 29.55 -1.02
N TYR A 357 -9.58 28.56 -1.77
CA TYR A 357 -8.77 28.74 -2.99
C TYR A 357 -9.52 28.31 -4.25
N SER A 358 -10.62 27.56 -4.11
CA SER A 358 -11.42 27.10 -5.23
C SER A 358 -12.03 28.27 -5.99
N GLN A 359 -11.78 28.32 -7.30
CA GLN A 359 -12.37 29.30 -8.20
C GLN A 359 -13.69 28.81 -8.83
N HIS A 360 -14.23 27.67 -8.37
CA HIS A 360 -15.46 27.07 -8.87
C HIS A 360 -16.69 27.52 -8.09
N ASP A 361 -17.83 27.27 -8.70
CA ASP A 361 -19.16 27.70 -8.19
C ASP A 361 -19.64 26.99 -6.91
N GLY A 362 -18.78 26.14 -6.31
CA GLY A 362 -19.10 25.39 -5.10
C GLY A 362 -20.03 24.18 -5.32
N SER A 363 -20.31 23.82 -6.56
CA SER A 363 -21.17 22.68 -6.90
C SER A 363 -20.51 21.31 -6.59
N VAL A 364 -19.17 21.29 -6.42
CA VAL A 364 -18.39 20.09 -6.13
C VAL A 364 -17.51 20.31 -4.91
N VAL A 365 -17.63 19.41 -3.92
CA VAL A 365 -16.71 19.36 -2.78
C VAL A 365 -15.46 18.60 -3.19
N VAL A 366 -14.30 19.24 -3.09
CA VAL A 366 -12.99 18.65 -3.40
C VAL A 366 -12.30 18.28 -2.08
N SER A 367 -12.39 17.02 -1.71
CA SER A 367 -11.83 16.53 -0.45
C SER A 367 -10.33 16.24 -0.49
N GLN A 368 -9.75 16.04 -1.70
CA GLN A 368 -8.35 15.67 -1.89
C GLN A 368 -7.78 16.25 -3.18
N ALA A 369 -6.46 16.44 -3.23
CA ALA A 369 -5.77 17.00 -4.40
C ALA A 369 -5.71 16.03 -5.61
N HIS A 370 -6.17 14.79 -5.50
CA HIS A 370 -5.98 13.73 -6.50
C HIS A 370 -4.52 13.59 -6.98
N ASN A 371 -3.59 13.79 -6.07
CA ASN A 371 -2.16 13.60 -6.23
C ASN A 371 -1.53 13.58 -4.83
N ASP A 372 -1.07 12.41 -4.37
CA ASP A 372 -0.52 12.26 -3.00
C ASP A 372 0.70 13.15 -2.75
N TYR A 373 1.48 13.48 -3.79
CA TYR A 373 2.66 14.35 -3.65
C TYR A 373 2.27 15.82 -3.44
N LEU A 374 1.28 16.30 -4.18
CA LEU A 374 0.75 17.65 -3.96
C LEU A 374 0.04 17.72 -2.61
N GLN A 375 -0.71 16.66 -2.26
CA GLN A 375 -1.45 16.57 -1.00
C GLN A 375 -0.52 16.73 0.20
N ILE A 376 0.57 15.95 0.27
CA ILE A 376 1.47 15.99 1.44
C ILE A 376 2.19 17.34 1.58
N VAL A 377 2.44 18.05 0.46
CA VAL A 377 3.04 19.38 0.48
C VAL A 377 2.00 20.44 0.84
N ALA A 378 0.76 20.30 0.38
CA ALA A 378 -0.35 21.19 0.78
C ALA A 378 -0.62 21.09 2.28
N ASP A 379 -0.73 19.87 2.79
CA ASP A 379 -1.07 19.59 4.18
C ASP A 379 0.10 19.89 5.14
N GLY A 380 1.32 19.46 4.79
CA GLY A 380 2.49 19.48 5.68
C GLY A 380 3.56 20.52 5.34
N GLY A 381 3.36 21.32 4.30
CA GLY A 381 4.36 22.27 3.83
C GLY A 381 5.66 21.59 3.43
N ILE A 382 6.78 22.34 3.52
CA ILE A 382 8.12 21.83 3.23
C ILE A 382 8.53 20.71 4.18
N ALA A 383 8.04 20.71 5.42
CA ALA A 383 8.31 19.65 6.40
C ALA A 383 7.67 18.34 5.95
N GLY A 384 6.39 18.36 5.56
CA GLY A 384 5.66 17.19 5.04
C GLY A 384 6.34 16.62 3.79
N GLY A 385 6.67 17.47 2.82
CA GLY A 385 7.39 17.08 1.61
C GLY A 385 8.77 16.46 1.91
N THR A 386 9.54 17.05 2.82
CA THR A 386 10.85 16.52 3.24
C THR A 386 10.72 15.16 3.92
N ILE A 387 9.74 14.97 4.79
CA ILE A 387 9.49 13.69 5.47
C ILE A 387 9.08 12.62 4.45
N ALA A 388 8.24 12.96 3.46
CA ALA A 388 7.88 12.05 2.38
C ALA A 388 9.11 11.61 1.56
N VAL A 389 9.98 12.54 1.18
CA VAL A 389 11.25 12.21 0.51
C VAL A 389 12.14 11.33 1.38
N TRP A 390 12.23 11.59 2.68
CA TRP A 390 12.97 10.75 3.63
C TRP A 390 12.42 9.33 3.66
N PHE A 391 11.09 9.16 3.70
CA PHE A 391 10.45 7.85 3.62
C PHE A 391 10.86 7.10 2.33
N LEU A 392 10.78 7.77 1.18
CA LEU A 392 11.12 7.19 -0.12
C LEU A 392 12.60 6.79 -0.20
N VAL A 393 13.51 7.62 0.31
CA VAL A 393 14.95 7.30 0.36
C VAL A 393 15.20 6.02 1.16
N ILE A 394 14.56 5.87 2.32
CA ILE A 394 14.66 4.65 3.13
C ILE A 394 14.09 3.46 2.36
N LEU A 395 12.91 3.61 1.77
CA LEU A 395 12.23 2.57 1.01
C LEU A 395 13.11 2.03 -0.14
N PHE A 396 13.67 2.92 -0.96
CA PHE A 396 14.55 2.54 -2.06
C PHE A 396 15.87 1.91 -1.57
N ARG A 397 16.43 2.42 -0.47
CA ARG A 397 17.61 1.82 0.18
C ARG A 397 17.33 0.39 0.64
N ASP A 398 16.19 0.17 1.30
CA ASP A 398 15.81 -1.13 1.82
C ASP A 398 15.48 -2.10 0.67
N PHE A 399 14.86 -1.63 -0.41
CA PHE A 399 14.71 -2.40 -1.65
C PHE A 399 16.07 -2.79 -2.24
N ALA A 400 17.02 -1.84 -2.36
CA ALA A 400 18.34 -2.13 -2.90
C ALA A 400 19.11 -3.18 -2.06
N ARG A 401 18.88 -3.22 -0.75
CA ARG A 401 19.39 -4.26 0.14
C ARG A 401 18.68 -5.59 -0.08
N ALA A 402 17.34 -5.58 -0.13
CA ALA A 402 16.51 -6.76 -0.36
C ALA A 402 16.82 -7.42 -1.71
N PHE A 403 17.11 -6.62 -2.73
CA PHE A 403 17.51 -7.10 -4.05
C PHE A 403 18.83 -7.87 -4.05
N ARG A 404 19.67 -7.71 -3.01
CA ARG A 404 20.92 -8.48 -2.82
C ARG A 404 20.68 -9.86 -2.20
N SER A 405 19.48 -10.21 -1.81
CA SER A 405 19.14 -11.53 -1.29
C SER A 405 19.65 -12.63 -2.22
N ARG A 406 20.07 -13.76 -1.66
CA ARG A 406 20.50 -14.96 -2.39
C ARG A 406 19.42 -16.02 -2.46
N ASP A 407 18.44 -15.95 -1.58
CA ASP A 407 17.28 -16.82 -1.56
C ASP A 407 16.26 -16.44 -2.63
N LYS A 408 15.74 -17.42 -3.37
CA LYS A 408 14.77 -17.20 -4.45
C LYS A 408 13.46 -16.58 -3.96
N MET A 409 13.00 -17.02 -2.79
CA MET A 409 11.78 -16.48 -2.17
C MET A 409 11.98 -15.01 -1.81
N GLY A 410 13.09 -14.69 -1.11
CA GLY A 410 13.45 -13.33 -0.76
C GLY A 410 13.59 -12.42 -1.99
N ILE A 411 14.25 -12.90 -3.07
CA ILE A 411 14.36 -12.14 -4.33
C ILE A 411 12.99 -11.93 -4.96
N GLY A 412 12.17 -12.99 -5.05
CA GLY A 412 10.84 -12.92 -5.65
C GLY A 412 9.92 -11.97 -4.91
N MET A 413 9.89 -12.04 -3.58
CA MET A 413 9.14 -11.12 -2.74
C MET A 413 9.66 -9.69 -2.83
N ALA A 414 10.99 -9.48 -2.81
CA ALA A 414 11.56 -8.14 -2.96
C ALA A 414 11.19 -7.50 -4.30
N LEU A 415 11.31 -8.25 -5.41
CA LEU A 415 10.93 -7.79 -6.74
C LEU A 415 9.43 -7.52 -6.85
N GLY A 416 8.60 -8.44 -6.34
CA GLY A 416 7.15 -8.32 -6.40
C GLY A 416 6.63 -7.14 -5.57
N CYS A 417 7.05 -7.05 -4.31
CA CYS A 417 6.70 -5.92 -3.45
C CYS A 417 7.24 -4.59 -4.01
N GLY A 418 8.50 -4.58 -4.51
CA GLY A 418 9.08 -3.41 -5.17
C GLY A 418 8.30 -2.96 -6.40
N GLY A 419 7.85 -3.92 -7.24
CA GLY A 419 6.98 -3.64 -8.39
C GLY A 419 5.63 -3.05 -7.97
N GLY A 420 5.01 -3.61 -6.93
CA GLY A 420 3.76 -3.07 -6.38
C GLY A 420 3.92 -1.67 -5.80
N MET A 421 5.05 -1.39 -5.14
CA MET A 421 5.35 -0.04 -4.64
C MET A 421 5.57 0.95 -5.76
N VAL A 422 6.30 0.56 -6.83
CA VAL A 422 6.49 1.43 -8.00
C VAL A 422 5.14 1.70 -8.67
N ALA A 423 4.26 0.69 -8.79
CA ALA A 423 2.91 0.90 -9.31
C ALA A 423 2.16 1.94 -8.46
N MET A 424 2.12 1.77 -7.13
CA MET A 424 1.46 2.72 -6.23
C MET A 424 2.06 4.13 -6.32
N LEU A 425 3.39 4.27 -6.35
CA LEU A 425 4.04 5.59 -6.46
C LEU A 425 3.71 6.28 -7.79
N VAL A 426 3.55 5.53 -8.88
CA VAL A 426 3.07 6.09 -10.17
C VAL A 426 1.60 6.47 -10.08
N HIS A 427 0.75 5.67 -9.43
CA HIS A 427 -0.66 6.00 -9.24
C HIS A 427 -0.87 7.24 -8.37
N SER A 428 -0.04 7.42 -7.35
CA SER A 428 -0.03 8.59 -6.46
C SER A 428 0.23 9.93 -7.18
N LEU A 429 0.75 9.91 -8.42
CA LEU A 429 0.79 11.10 -9.30
C LEU A 429 -0.59 11.49 -9.84
N LEU A 430 -1.53 10.54 -9.87
CA LEU A 430 -2.81 10.68 -10.56
C LEU A 430 -4.02 10.54 -9.64
N ASP A 431 -3.82 10.09 -8.39
CA ASP A 431 -4.88 9.94 -7.39
C ASP A 431 -4.33 9.96 -5.95
N PHE A 432 -5.22 9.82 -4.94
CA PHE A 432 -4.92 9.86 -3.50
C PHE A 432 -5.03 8.48 -2.83
N ASN A 433 -4.45 7.45 -3.46
CA ASN A 433 -4.59 6.07 -3.01
C ASN A 433 -4.02 5.80 -1.60
N LEU A 434 -2.96 6.50 -1.20
CA LEU A 434 -2.32 6.34 0.12
C LEU A 434 -3.10 7.02 1.26
N GLN A 435 -4.13 7.82 0.95
CA GLN A 435 -5.06 8.36 1.95
C GLN A 435 -6.08 7.30 2.41
N LEU A 436 -6.25 6.20 1.67
CA LEU A 436 -7.16 5.13 2.07
C LEU A 436 -6.49 4.15 3.03
N PRO A 437 -7.11 3.88 4.20
CA PRO A 437 -6.54 2.96 5.18
C PRO A 437 -6.23 1.57 4.63
N SER A 438 -7.08 1.03 3.73
CA SER A 438 -6.83 -0.29 3.10
C SER A 438 -5.57 -0.32 2.25
N ASN A 439 -5.38 0.69 1.40
CA ASN A 439 -4.25 0.77 0.47
C ASN A 439 -2.96 1.10 1.23
N ALA A 440 -3.03 2.03 2.20
CA ALA A 440 -1.92 2.37 3.08
C ALA A 440 -1.48 1.17 3.94
N LEU A 441 -2.43 0.40 4.50
CA LEU A 441 -2.13 -0.81 5.26
C LEU A 441 -1.37 -1.84 4.43
N LEU A 442 -1.85 -2.12 3.20
CA LEU A 442 -1.17 -3.03 2.29
C LEU A 442 0.23 -2.51 1.92
N PHE A 443 0.33 -1.24 1.54
CA PHE A 443 1.60 -0.60 1.19
C PHE A 443 2.63 -0.71 2.32
N LEU A 444 2.23 -0.45 3.57
CA LEU A 444 3.11 -0.54 4.74
C LEU A 444 3.47 -1.99 5.09
N ALA A 445 2.58 -2.95 4.88
CA ALA A 445 2.91 -4.37 5.05
C ALA A 445 3.94 -4.83 4.03
N LEU A 446 3.82 -4.43 2.76
CA LEU A 446 4.83 -4.71 1.74
C LEU A 446 6.15 -4.00 2.04
N THR A 447 6.11 -2.77 2.58
CA THR A 447 7.30 -2.04 3.06
C THR A 447 8.01 -2.82 4.17
N ALA A 448 7.27 -3.36 5.14
CA ALA A 448 7.84 -4.19 6.21
C ALA A 448 8.53 -5.46 5.66
N VAL A 449 7.91 -6.12 4.68
CA VAL A 449 8.50 -7.30 4.02
C VAL A 449 9.83 -6.94 3.35
N ILE A 450 9.88 -5.85 2.59
CA ILE A 450 11.12 -5.38 1.95
C ILE A 450 12.20 -5.06 2.99
N SER A 451 11.85 -4.35 4.06
CA SER A 451 12.78 -4.00 5.13
C SER A 451 13.37 -5.25 5.79
N ASN A 452 12.54 -6.27 6.08
CA ASN A 452 12.97 -7.53 6.67
C ASN A 452 13.93 -8.30 5.76
N ILE A 453 13.57 -8.46 4.47
CA ILE A 453 14.43 -9.14 3.49
C ILE A 453 15.76 -8.37 3.31
N GLY A 454 15.70 -7.03 3.26
CA GLY A 454 16.87 -6.17 3.12
C GLY A 454 17.85 -6.28 4.29
N ALA A 455 17.32 -6.36 5.51
CA ALA A 455 18.13 -6.56 6.72
C ALA A 455 18.77 -7.95 6.74
N ALA A 456 18.00 -8.99 6.46
CA ALA A 456 18.51 -10.37 6.37
C ALA A 456 19.61 -10.49 5.29
N ALA A 457 19.43 -9.89 4.11
CA ALA A 457 20.39 -9.92 3.01
C ALA A 457 21.71 -9.19 3.33
N SER A 458 21.68 -8.23 4.26
CA SER A 458 22.85 -7.43 4.67
C SER A 458 23.62 -8.03 5.85
N GLY A 459 23.21 -9.19 6.39
CA GLY A 459 23.78 -9.79 7.60
C GLY A 459 23.54 -8.95 8.86
N GLY A 460 22.66 -7.94 8.77
CA GLY A 460 22.27 -7.07 9.87
C GLY A 460 21.09 -7.64 10.64
N GLN A 461 20.95 -7.22 11.90
CA GLN A 461 19.70 -7.42 12.61
C GLN A 461 18.62 -6.56 11.94
N VAL A 462 17.43 -7.13 11.77
CA VAL A 462 16.27 -6.44 11.20
C VAL A 462 15.90 -5.28 12.12
N GLY A 463 16.18 -4.04 11.71
CA GLY A 463 15.91 -2.85 12.51
C GLY A 463 16.77 -2.69 13.76
N GLN A 464 16.53 -1.64 14.53
CA GLN A 464 17.10 -1.53 15.89
C GLN A 464 16.38 -2.51 16.80
N VAL A 465 17.05 -3.59 17.20
CA VAL A 465 16.54 -4.47 18.27
C VAL A 465 16.67 -3.69 19.57
N LEU A 466 15.59 -3.12 20.03
CA LEU A 466 15.48 -2.61 21.40
C LEU A 466 15.38 -3.82 22.34
N SER A 467 16.50 -4.53 22.57
CA SER A 467 16.55 -5.54 23.60
C SER A 467 16.64 -4.84 24.95
N GLY A 468 15.49 -4.57 25.56
CA GLY A 468 15.44 -4.33 27.00
C GLY A 468 15.91 -5.60 27.68
N ARG A 469 17.18 -5.68 28.07
CA ARG A 469 17.54 -6.52 29.20
C ARG A 469 16.65 -6.04 30.34
N ALA A 470 15.59 -6.79 30.63
CA ALA A 470 14.99 -6.78 31.95
C ALA A 470 16.15 -7.17 32.88
N ALA A 471 16.80 -6.12 33.37
CA ALA A 471 17.89 -6.22 34.32
C ALA A 471 17.45 -7.15 35.41
N ARG A 472 18.32 -8.07 35.74
CA ARG A 472 18.47 -8.79 36.98
C ARG A 472 17.89 -7.98 38.17
N LEU A 473 16.61 -8.17 38.41
CA LEU A 473 15.97 -7.89 39.70
C LEU A 473 15.55 -9.24 40.29
N SER A 474 16.54 -10.13 40.45
CA SER A 474 16.39 -11.35 41.23
C SER A 474 17.77 -11.83 41.73
N ALA A 475 18.45 -10.95 42.40
CA ALA A 475 19.59 -11.30 43.22
C ALA A 475 19.72 -10.30 44.37
N VAL A 476 18.66 -10.09 45.14
CA VAL A 476 18.65 -9.73 46.56
C VAL A 476 17.23 -9.97 47.03
N ALA A 477 16.95 -11.15 47.53
CA ALA A 477 16.01 -11.53 48.57
C ALA A 477 16.36 -12.99 48.95
#